data_17eb87e684923e10f9b960ddd30ef6d2
#
_entry.id   17eb87e684923e10f9b960ddd30ef6d2
#
_cell.length_a   1.000
_cell.length_b   1.000
_cell.length_c   1.000
_cell.angle_alpha   90.00
_cell.angle_beta   90.00
_cell.angle_gamma   90.00
#
_symmetry.space_group_name_H-M   'P 1'
#
loop_
_entity.id
_entity.type
_entity.pdbx_description
1 polymer ?
#
loop_
_entity_poly.entity_id
_entity_poly.type
_entity_poly.pdbx_seq_one_letter_code
_entity_poly.pdbx_strand_id
1 'polypeptide(L)'
;MEEQKTIKDYIVDYLLDGEDEKRLDPVLVEWLAEDESHRKEFNLYKKIWEESHRYTEVEAFDPDLAWEKVDKINRQKVYLRKYWKNMLYTASGVAASLLIVLALSFMGTFQKGSEVLVSMSADYGNRSEIMLPDGSLVKLNAGSEVVYSYDPKKKTREVDFQGEGFFDVSKSKDPFVIKVAGGLNVRVWGTSFNLQAYTDDPVIQASLVEGCIELEKGNEKLRMKPGEIAVFDKKTDKIKQVEGVLSHSYGWLDNKLYMEDMSLSVVCKYLERWYDVEITLQPGLGEKIRYNGVIQEETVTDVMDALSRLSNISYHVKGKHISITSK
;
A
#
# COMPACT_ATOMS: atom_id res chain seq x y z
N MET A 1 -68.83 -39.74 28.88
CA MET A 1 -67.69 -39.08 28.22
C MET A 1 -67.46 -39.86 26.93
N GLU A 2 -67.97 -39.35 25.79
CA GLU A 2 -67.66 -39.97 24.50
C GLU A 2 -66.18 -39.77 24.24
N GLU A 3 -65.48 -40.88 24.07
CA GLU A 3 -64.09 -40.85 23.61
C GLU A 3 -64.07 -40.29 22.19
N GLN A 4 -63.41 -39.19 22.00
CA GLN A 4 -63.30 -38.50 20.71
C GLN A 4 -62.42 -39.41 19.80
N LYS A 5 -63.05 -40.04 18.79
CA LYS A 5 -62.33 -40.90 17.81
C LYS A 5 -61.21 -40.13 17.16
N THR A 6 -60.04 -40.70 17.11
CA THR A 6 -58.87 -40.16 16.41
C THR A 6 -58.89 -40.57 14.93
N ILE A 7 -58.13 -39.88 14.06
CA ILE A 7 -58.01 -40.27 12.62
C ILE A 7 -57.55 -41.74 12.45
N LYS A 8 -56.74 -42.26 13.36
CA LYS A 8 -56.32 -43.65 13.35
C LYS A 8 -57.48 -44.62 13.58
N ASP A 9 -58.39 -44.29 14.42
CA ASP A 9 -59.58 -45.10 14.66
C ASP A 9 -60.45 -45.20 13.42
N TYR A 10 -60.63 -44.08 12.69
CA TYR A 10 -61.34 -44.10 11.41
C TYR A 10 -60.66 -44.91 10.33
N ILE A 11 -59.30 -44.92 10.26
CA ILE A 11 -58.52 -45.77 9.35
C ILE A 11 -58.73 -47.24 9.71
N VAL A 12 -58.68 -47.60 10.99
CA VAL A 12 -58.85 -48.96 11.45
C VAL A 12 -60.24 -49.45 11.16
N ASP A 13 -61.30 -48.67 11.47
CA ASP A 13 -62.69 -49.02 11.17
C ASP A 13 -62.89 -49.24 9.66
N TYR A 14 -62.29 -48.41 8.80
CA TYR A 14 -62.36 -48.62 7.33
C TYR A 14 -61.69 -49.93 6.90
N LEU A 15 -60.54 -50.27 7.47
CA LEU A 15 -59.83 -51.52 7.14
C LEU A 15 -60.56 -52.78 7.66
N LEU A 16 -61.27 -52.67 8.78
CA LEU A 16 -62.09 -53.79 9.40
C LEU A 16 -63.39 -54.02 8.61
N ASP A 17 -64.00 -52.93 8.03
CA ASP A 17 -65.32 -53.03 7.31
C ASP A 17 -65.17 -53.53 5.87
N GLY A 18 -63.97 -53.96 5.42
CA GLY A 18 -63.71 -54.63 4.15
C GLY A 18 -63.46 -53.73 2.96
N GLU A 19 -62.87 -52.57 3.18
CA GLU A 19 -62.29 -51.68 2.14
C GLU A 19 -63.28 -51.22 1.05
N ASP A 20 -64.56 -51.06 1.36
CA ASP A 20 -65.54 -50.52 0.38
C ASP A 20 -65.37 -49.02 0.24
N GLU A 21 -64.80 -48.53 -0.88
CA GLU A 21 -64.54 -47.11 -1.16
C GLU A 21 -65.81 -46.25 -1.08
N LYS A 22 -67.00 -46.82 -1.17
CA LYS A 22 -68.29 -46.12 -1.03
C LYS A 22 -68.70 -45.85 0.40
N ARG A 23 -67.94 -46.33 1.40
CA ARG A 23 -68.22 -46.17 2.82
C ARG A 23 -67.13 -45.44 3.59
N LEU A 24 -66.30 -44.66 2.91
CA LEU A 24 -65.31 -43.80 3.57
C LEU A 24 -66.03 -42.77 4.43
N ASP A 25 -65.69 -42.73 5.70
CA ASP A 25 -66.21 -41.73 6.64
C ASP A 25 -65.83 -40.33 6.15
N PRO A 26 -66.77 -39.34 6.19
CA PRO A 26 -66.51 -38.00 5.74
C PRO A 26 -65.25 -37.34 6.40
N VAL A 27 -64.98 -37.67 7.66
CA VAL A 27 -63.83 -37.14 8.39
C VAL A 27 -62.53 -37.66 7.76
N LEU A 28 -62.51 -38.96 7.35
CA LEU A 28 -61.33 -39.57 6.71
C LEU A 28 -61.15 -38.99 5.28
N VAL A 29 -62.23 -38.71 4.54
CA VAL A 29 -62.17 -38.09 3.21
C VAL A 29 -61.57 -36.69 3.28
N GLU A 30 -62.00 -35.90 4.22
CA GLU A 30 -61.50 -34.54 4.45
C GLU A 30 -60.00 -34.55 4.79
N TRP A 31 -59.62 -35.42 5.73
CA TRP A 31 -58.21 -35.56 6.13
C TRP A 31 -57.31 -36.02 4.99
N LEU A 32 -57.79 -36.95 4.10
CA LEU A 32 -57.04 -37.38 2.93
C LEU A 32 -56.93 -36.28 1.85
N ALA A 33 -57.78 -35.25 1.87
CA ALA A 33 -57.79 -34.18 0.91
C ALA A 33 -56.86 -32.99 1.36
N GLU A 34 -56.56 -32.90 2.64
CA GLU A 34 -55.77 -31.81 3.22
C GLU A 34 -54.31 -31.81 2.80
N ASP A 35 -53.62 -33.00 2.77
CA ASP A 35 -52.20 -33.08 2.47
C ASP A 35 -51.85 -34.41 1.78
N GLU A 36 -50.91 -34.37 0.83
CA GLU A 36 -50.35 -35.57 0.18
C GLU A 36 -49.64 -36.48 1.18
N SER A 37 -49.14 -36.00 2.28
CA SER A 37 -48.53 -36.77 3.36
C SER A 37 -49.56 -37.70 4.04
N HIS A 38 -50.82 -37.28 4.19
CA HIS A 38 -51.92 -38.05 4.76
C HIS A 38 -52.26 -39.26 3.89
N ARG A 39 -52.23 -39.11 2.58
CA ARG A 39 -52.41 -40.22 1.65
C ARG A 39 -51.28 -41.25 1.73
N LYS A 40 -50.06 -40.79 1.91
CA LYS A 40 -48.90 -41.70 2.11
C LYS A 40 -49.02 -42.46 3.42
N GLU A 41 -49.49 -41.82 4.46
CA GLU A 41 -49.75 -42.47 5.76
C GLU A 41 -50.89 -43.47 5.68
N PHE A 42 -51.99 -43.12 5.06
CA PHE A 42 -53.11 -44.05 4.84
C PHE A 42 -52.70 -45.28 4.03
N ASN A 43 -51.97 -45.11 2.91
CA ASN A 43 -51.48 -46.21 2.12
C ASN A 43 -50.51 -47.10 2.84
N LEU A 44 -49.75 -46.57 3.81
CA LEU A 44 -48.89 -47.37 4.67
C LEU A 44 -49.71 -48.29 5.60
N TYR A 45 -50.76 -47.73 6.20
CA TYR A 45 -51.66 -48.55 7.06
C TYR A 45 -52.36 -49.63 6.25
N LYS A 46 -52.87 -49.32 5.06
CA LYS A 46 -53.48 -50.26 4.14
C LYS A 46 -52.53 -51.39 3.75
N LYS A 47 -51.31 -51.05 3.41
CA LYS A 47 -50.27 -52.04 3.09
C LYS A 47 -49.93 -52.95 4.26
N ILE A 48 -49.86 -52.43 5.48
CA ILE A 48 -49.60 -53.22 6.69
C ILE A 48 -50.79 -54.18 6.94
N TRP A 49 -52.03 -53.70 6.72
CA TRP A 49 -53.24 -54.52 6.87
C TRP A 49 -53.30 -55.66 5.85
N GLU A 50 -53.04 -55.39 4.57
CA GLU A 50 -52.98 -56.36 3.47
C GLU A 50 -51.90 -57.41 3.70
N GLU A 51 -50.73 -57.02 4.19
CA GLU A 51 -49.66 -57.96 4.53
C GLU A 51 -49.98 -58.79 5.76
N SER A 52 -50.72 -58.29 6.77
CA SER A 52 -51.13 -59.02 7.95
C SER A 52 -52.17 -60.11 7.64
N HIS A 53 -53.04 -59.91 6.65
CA HIS A 53 -54.08 -60.86 6.20
C HIS A 53 -53.51 -62.06 5.39
N ARG A 54 -52.31 -61.93 4.85
CA ARG A 54 -51.64 -63.04 4.15
C ARG A 54 -51.17 -64.21 5.05
N TYR A 55 -51.08 -63.98 6.33
CA TYR A 55 -50.68 -64.95 7.32
C TYR A 55 -51.93 -65.48 8.02
N THR A 56 -52.69 -66.38 7.36
CA THR A 56 -53.72 -67.16 7.97
C THR A 56 -53.10 -68.35 8.75
N GLU A 57 -52.55 -68.03 9.90
CA GLU A 57 -52.49 -68.97 11.06
C GLU A 57 -52.28 -68.15 12.33
N VAL A 58 -53.40 -67.91 12.97
CA VAL A 58 -53.68 -68.00 14.42
C VAL A 58 -52.64 -67.41 15.36
N GLU A 59 -52.54 -66.13 15.47
CA GLU A 59 -52.43 -65.42 16.74
C GLU A 59 -53.35 -64.21 16.68
N ALA A 60 -54.18 -64.03 17.70
CA ALA A 60 -55.10 -62.91 17.74
C ALA A 60 -54.35 -61.61 17.50
N PHE A 61 -54.63 -60.95 16.36
CA PHE A 61 -54.02 -59.66 16.00
C PHE A 61 -54.36 -58.63 17.09
N ASP A 62 -53.34 -58.19 17.83
CA ASP A 62 -53.47 -57.12 18.80
C ASP A 62 -53.15 -55.76 18.10
N PRO A 63 -54.18 -54.94 17.82
CA PRO A 63 -54.01 -53.66 17.14
C PRO A 63 -53.12 -52.69 17.92
N ASP A 64 -53.16 -52.75 19.25
CA ASP A 64 -52.39 -51.79 20.07
C ASP A 64 -50.88 -52.11 20.00
N LEU A 65 -50.48 -53.36 19.97
CA LEU A 65 -49.08 -53.78 19.78
C LEU A 65 -48.58 -53.46 18.36
N ALA A 66 -49.42 -53.53 17.35
CA ALA A 66 -49.09 -53.15 15.98
C ALA A 66 -48.87 -51.61 15.87
N TRP A 67 -49.75 -50.85 16.49
CA TRP A 67 -49.62 -49.39 16.56
C TRP A 67 -48.39 -48.93 17.32
N GLU A 68 -48.05 -49.56 18.43
CA GLU A 68 -46.84 -49.27 19.20
C GLU A 68 -45.57 -49.42 18.37
N LYS A 69 -45.48 -50.48 17.55
CA LYS A 69 -44.36 -50.70 16.64
C LYS A 69 -44.27 -49.64 15.54
N VAL A 70 -45.40 -49.25 14.94
CA VAL A 70 -45.46 -48.23 13.90
C VAL A 70 -45.11 -46.86 14.47
N ASP A 71 -45.64 -46.51 15.62
CA ASP A 71 -45.34 -45.23 16.30
C ASP A 71 -43.87 -45.11 16.68
N LYS A 72 -43.25 -46.23 17.11
CA LYS A 72 -41.83 -46.28 17.46
C LYS A 72 -40.94 -46.07 16.24
N ILE A 73 -41.28 -46.66 15.10
CA ILE A 73 -40.54 -46.48 13.83
C ILE A 73 -40.71 -45.06 13.30
N ASN A 74 -41.91 -44.49 13.40
CA ASN A 74 -42.20 -43.14 12.91
C ASN A 74 -41.51 -42.07 13.78
N ARG A 75 -41.54 -42.23 15.11
CA ARG A 75 -40.82 -41.36 16.04
C ARG A 75 -39.32 -41.37 15.79
N GLN A 76 -38.72 -42.51 15.49
CA GLN A 76 -37.30 -42.58 15.19
C GLN A 76 -36.96 -41.86 13.87
N LYS A 77 -37.77 -42.03 12.81
CA LYS A 77 -37.53 -41.35 11.52
C LYS A 77 -37.69 -39.82 11.62
N VAL A 78 -38.69 -39.37 12.37
CA VAL A 78 -38.92 -37.91 12.59
C VAL A 78 -37.82 -37.32 13.42
N TYR A 79 -37.34 -38.01 14.45
CA TYR A 79 -36.25 -37.54 15.32
C TYR A 79 -34.94 -37.43 14.56
N LEU A 80 -34.58 -38.45 13.80
CA LEU A 80 -33.37 -38.41 12.95
C LEU A 80 -33.41 -37.29 11.90
N ARG A 81 -34.57 -37.10 11.23
CA ARG A 81 -34.72 -36.05 10.22
C ARG A 81 -34.61 -34.64 10.81
N LYS A 82 -35.17 -34.42 12.03
CA LYS A 82 -35.06 -33.17 12.77
C LYS A 82 -33.63 -32.93 13.23
N TYR A 83 -32.95 -33.99 13.70
CA TYR A 83 -31.53 -33.91 14.11
C TYR A 83 -30.63 -33.57 12.94
N TRP A 84 -30.80 -34.21 11.80
CA TRP A 84 -30.03 -33.92 10.58
C TRP A 84 -30.26 -32.50 10.04
N LYS A 85 -31.51 -32.02 10.08
CA LYS A 85 -31.80 -30.62 9.72
C LYS A 85 -31.10 -29.60 10.63
N ASN A 86 -31.20 -29.82 11.94
CA ASN A 86 -30.52 -28.92 12.90
C ASN A 86 -28.99 -29.00 12.74
N MET A 87 -28.41 -30.18 12.52
CA MET A 87 -27.00 -30.35 12.24
C MET A 87 -26.56 -29.65 10.95
N LEU A 88 -27.40 -29.67 9.90
CA LEU A 88 -27.11 -28.94 8.66
C LEU A 88 -27.11 -27.42 8.90
N TYR A 89 -28.07 -26.88 9.65
CA TYR A 89 -28.11 -25.45 9.97
C TYR A 89 -26.93 -25.00 10.83
N THR A 90 -26.52 -25.80 11.81
CA THR A 90 -25.34 -25.47 12.61
C THR A 90 -24.06 -25.57 11.80
N ALA A 91 -23.91 -26.57 10.96
CA ALA A 91 -22.76 -26.74 10.06
C ALA A 91 -22.68 -25.59 9.05
N SER A 92 -23.84 -25.18 8.47
CA SER A 92 -23.88 -24.04 7.54
C SER A 92 -23.57 -22.71 8.23
N GLY A 93 -24.00 -22.52 9.48
CA GLY A 93 -23.67 -21.35 10.30
C GLY A 93 -22.16 -21.23 10.56
N VAL A 94 -21.53 -22.36 10.95
CA VAL A 94 -20.08 -22.41 11.16
C VAL A 94 -19.32 -22.18 9.84
N ALA A 95 -19.75 -22.79 8.75
CA ALA A 95 -19.13 -22.58 7.43
C ALA A 95 -19.26 -21.12 6.98
N ALA A 96 -20.44 -20.49 7.15
CA ALA A 96 -20.65 -19.09 6.83
C ALA A 96 -19.78 -18.16 7.69
N SER A 97 -19.65 -18.42 9.00
CA SER A 97 -18.78 -17.63 9.87
C SER A 97 -17.31 -17.76 9.49
N LEU A 98 -16.85 -18.96 9.14
CA LEU A 98 -15.48 -19.18 8.64
C LEU A 98 -15.23 -18.46 7.31
N LEU A 99 -16.21 -18.47 6.40
CA LEU A 99 -16.10 -17.73 5.14
C LEU A 99 -16.06 -16.21 5.36
N ILE A 100 -16.85 -15.69 6.32
CA ILE A 100 -16.81 -14.27 6.69
C ILE A 100 -15.45 -13.91 7.31
N VAL A 101 -14.92 -14.72 8.21
CA VAL A 101 -13.59 -14.52 8.80
C VAL A 101 -12.50 -14.57 7.73
N LEU A 102 -12.57 -15.54 6.82
CA LEU A 102 -11.66 -15.64 5.68
C LEU A 102 -11.79 -14.44 4.75
N ALA A 103 -13.00 -14.00 4.43
CA ALA A 103 -13.24 -12.82 3.59
C ALA A 103 -12.71 -11.54 4.25
N LEU A 104 -12.95 -11.35 5.56
CA LEU A 104 -12.41 -10.23 6.33
C LEU A 104 -10.88 -10.28 6.43
N SER A 105 -10.29 -11.46 6.61
CA SER A 105 -8.83 -11.64 6.58
C SER A 105 -8.26 -11.34 5.20
N PHE A 106 -8.94 -11.75 4.14
CA PHE A 106 -8.55 -11.48 2.76
C PHE A 106 -8.70 -9.99 2.41
N MET A 107 -9.77 -9.33 2.87
CA MET A 107 -9.95 -7.88 2.74
C MET A 107 -8.89 -7.09 3.54
N GLY A 108 -8.53 -7.54 4.73
CA GLY A 108 -7.45 -6.94 5.53
C GLY A 108 -6.06 -7.08 4.89
N THR A 109 -5.81 -8.16 4.13
CA THR A 109 -4.57 -8.33 3.37
C THR A 109 -4.56 -7.53 2.05
N PHE A 110 -5.72 -7.12 1.54
CA PHE A 110 -5.85 -6.23 0.38
C PHE A 110 -5.87 -4.74 0.72
N GLN A 111 -5.82 -4.34 1.99
CA GLN A 111 -5.37 -3.00 2.32
C GLN A 111 -3.89 -2.91 1.92
N LYS A 112 -3.64 -2.66 0.64
CA LYS A 112 -2.42 -2.00 0.19
C LYS A 112 -2.28 -0.79 1.10
N GLY A 113 -1.29 -0.81 1.99
CA GLY A 113 -0.91 0.40 2.70
C GLY A 113 -0.78 1.47 1.63
N SER A 114 -1.59 2.51 1.73
CA SER A 114 -1.52 3.62 0.79
C SER A 114 -0.09 4.14 0.88
N GLU A 115 0.67 3.97 -0.19
CA GLU A 115 1.95 4.65 -0.30
C GLU A 115 1.62 6.14 -0.15
N VAL A 116 2.07 6.73 0.94
CA VAL A 116 1.96 8.18 1.12
C VAL A 116 2.95 8.78 0.15
N LEU A 117 2.46 9.30 -0.96
CA LEU A 117 3.28 9.98 -1.94
C LEU A 117 3.19 11.49 -1.69
N VAL A 118 4.31 12.11 -1.39
CA VAL A 118 4.42 13.57 -1.23
C VAL A 118 5.49 14.05 -2.19
N SER A 119 5.13 15.00 -3.07
CA SER A 119 6.04 15.61 -4.02
C SER A 119 6.11 17.11 -3.80
N MET A 120 7.31 17.66 -3.90
CA MET A 120 7.56 19.11 -3.89
C MET A 120 8.71 19.46 -4.84
N SER A 121 8.58 20.58 -5.52
CA SER A 121 9.63 21.18 -6.35
C SER A 121 9.90 22.62 -5.97
N ALA A 122 11.11 23.08 -6.27
CA ALA A 122 11.52 24.47 -6.24
C ALA A 122 12.02 24.86 -7.65
N ASP A 123 11.31 25.74 -8.32
CA ASP A 123 11.71 26.24 -9.63
C ASP A 123 13.01 27.05 -9.56
N TYR A 124 13.63 27.34 -10.70
CA TYR A 124 14.77 28.21 -10.77
C TYR A 124 14.42 29.60 -10.18
N GLY A 125 15.34 30.19 -9.47
CA GLY A 125 15.15 31.46 -8.75
C GLY A 125 14.39 31.32 -7.41
N ASN A 126 13.87 30.14 -7.08
CA ASN A 126 13.08 29.92 -5.89
C ASN A 126 13.69 28.83 -4.98
N ARG A 127 13.31 28.87 -3.71
CA ARG A 127 13.60 27.83 -2.73
C ARG A 127 12.31 27.42 -2.05
N SER A 128 12.25 26.19 -1.59
CA SER A 128 11.07 25.65 -0.94
C SER A 128 11.47 24.88 0.33
N GLU A 129 10.55 24.77 1.28
CA GLU A 129 10.72 24.00 2.49
C GLU A 129 9.50 23.12 2.72
N ILE A 130 9.71 21.86 3.05
CA ILE A 130 8.65 20.91 3.33
C ILE A 130 8.94 20.09 4.56
N MET A 131 7.92 19.89 5.38
CA MET A 131 7.91 18.87 6.43
C MET A 131 7.27 17.60 5.88
N LEU A 132 8.02 16.51 5.86
CA LEU A 132 7.58 15.21 5.41
C LEU A 132 6.68 14.53 6.45
N PRO A 133 5.86 13.53 6.06
CA PRO A 133 4.97 12.83 6.99
C PRO A 133 5.66 12.10 8.15
N ASP A 134 6.96 11.79 8.01
CA ASP A 134 7.78 11.18 9.06
C ASP A 134 8.38 12.22 10.04
N GLY A 135 8.07 13.51 9.85
CA GLY A 135 8.58 14.63 10.62
C GLY A 135 9.97 15.11 10.18
N SER A 136 10.52 14.60 9.08
CA SER A 136 11.75 15.10 8.50
C SER A 136 11.51 16.44 7.80
N LEU A 137 12.47 17.37 7.93
CA LEU A 137 12.42 18.68 7.25
C LEU A 137 13.36 18.65 6.05
N VAL A 138 12.86 19.07 4.90
CA VAL A 138 13.65 19.18 3.67
C VAL A 138 13.57 20.62 3.14
N LYS A 139 14.71 21.27 2.99
CA LYS A 139 14.85 22.54 2.30
C LYS A 139 15.40 22.26 0.92
N LEU A 140 14.74 22.77 -0.11
CA LEU A 140 15.11 22.61 -1.51
C LEU A 140 15.71 23.91 -2.05
N ASN A 141 16.89 23.82 -2.66
CA ASN A 141 17.48 24.90 -3.41
C ASN A 141 16.85 24.99 -4.82
N ALA A 142 17.16 26.04 -5.57
CA ALA A 142 16.59 26.29 -6.88
C ALA A 142 16.82 25.14 -7.87
N GLY A 143 15.78 24.80 -8.65
CA GLY A 143 15.82 23.70 -9.61
C GLY A 143 15.82 22.32 -9.01
N SER A 144 15.23 22.14 -7.82
CA SER A 144 15.24 20.87 -7.08
C SER A 144 13.85 20.26 -6.96
N GLU A 145 13.80 18.94 -6.89
CA GLU A 145 12.56 18.17 -6.74
C GLU A 145 12.78 17.01 -5.77
N VAL A 146 11.78 16.78 -4.92
CA VAL A 146 11.74 15.66 -3.98
C VAL A 146 10.41 14.95 -4.08
N VAL A 147 10.44 13.61 -4.15
CA VAL A 147 9.27 12.75 -4.09
C VAL A 147 9.48 11.74 -2.95
N TYR A 148 8.68 11.87 -1.90
CA TYR A 148 8.74 11.01 -0.73
C TYR A 148 7.68 9.93 -0.80
N SER A 149 8.05 8.71 -0.45
CA SER A 149 7.14 7.58 -0.25
C SER A 149 7.55 6.75 0.96
N TYR A 150 6.58 6.08 1.60
CA TYR A 150 6.85 5.12 2.66
C TYR A 150 6.41 3.73 2.22
N ASP A 151 7.34 2.76 2.23
CA ASP A 151 7.03 1.35 1.96
C ASP A 151 6.81 0.61 3.29
N PRO A 152 5.55 0.33 3.69
CA PRO A 152 5.24 -0.33 4.95
C PRO A 152 5.69 -1.79 5.00
N LYS A 153 5.94 -2.43 3.85
CA LYS A 153 6.40 -3.82 3.77
C LYS A 153 7.90 -3.91 4.05
N LYS A 154 8.66 -3.01 3.45
CA LYS A 154 10.11 -2.92 3.65
C LYS A 154 10.47 -2.12 4.90
N LYS A 155 9.49 -1.40 5.49
CA LYS A 155 9.72 -0.43 6.57
C LYS A 155 10.81 0.55 6.19
N THR A 156 10.68 1.16 5.02
CA THR A 156 11.66 2.07 4.43
C THR A 156 10.98 3.36 4.02
N ARG A 157 11.59 4.48 4.37
CA ARG A 157 11.24 5.83 3.91
C ARG A 157 12.04 6.07 2.64
N GLU A 158 11.38 6.05 1.49
CA GLU A 158 12.06 6.18 0.19
C GLU A 158 11.85 7.61 -0.36
N VAL A 159 12.91 8.16 -0.93
CA VAL A 159 12.90 9.49 -1.55
C VAL A 159 13.58 9.40 -2.91
N ASP A 160 12.87 9.81 -3.95
CA ASP A 160 13.49 10.13 -5.24
C ASP A 160 13.82 11.62 -5.24
N PHE A 161 15.08 11.97 -5.55
CA PHE A 161 15.58 13.32 -5.40
C PHE A 161 16.46 13.74 -6.59
N GLN A 162 16.27 14.96 -7.04
CA GLN A 162 17.17 15.68 -7.96
C GLN A 162 17.33 17.13 -7.53
N GLY A 163 18.51 17.70 -7.78
CA GLY A 163 18.81 19.09 -7.41
C GLY A 163 19.72 19.19 -6.20
N GLU A 164 19.51 20.22 -5.38
CA GLU A 164 20.23 20.43 -4.14
C GLU A 164 19.23 20.62 -2.99
N GLY A 165 19.48 19.92 -1.89
CA GLY A 165 18.62 19.99 -0.71
C GLY A 165 19.39 19.78 0.58
N PHE A 166 18.94 20.50 1.61
CA PHE A 166 19.36 20.26 2.98
C PHE A 166 18.28 19.42 3.66
N PHE A 167 18.69 18.26 4.14
CA PHE A 167 17.83 17.28 4.78
C PHE A 167 18.11 17.26 6.27
N ASP A 168 17.08 17.48 7.08
CA ASP A 168 17.10 17.24 8.52
C ASP A 168 16.16 16.07 8.82
N VAL A 169 16.72 14.84 8.76
CA VAL A 169 15.96 13.61 8.81
C VAL A 169 15.67 13.20 10.23
N SER A 170 14.40 12.97 10.54
CA SER A 170 13.94 12.49 11.85
C SER A 170 14.52 11.14 12.20
N LYS A 171 14.97 10.97 13.46
CA LYS A 171 15.52 9.71 13.98
C LYS A 171 14.46 8.61 13.95
N SER A 172 14.78 7.48 13.29
CA SER A 172 13.90 6.32 13.18
C SER A 172 14.72 5.03 13.05
N LYS A 173 14.09 3.90 13.42
CA LYS A 173 14.64 2.55 13.12
C LYS A 173 14.51 2.20 11.64
N ASP A 174 13.50 2.77 10.97
CA ASP A 174 13.26 2.58 9.55
C ASP A 174 14.20 3.49 8.76
N PRO A 175 15.03 2.96 7.87
CA PRO A 175 15.99 3.74 7.11
C PRO A 175 15.27 4.74 6.19
N PHE A 176 15.91 5.90 5.99
CA PHE A 176 15.56 6.90 5.01
C PHE A 176 16.54 6.77 3.84
N VAL A 177 16.04 6.42 2.68
CA VAL A 177 16.85 6.10 1.50
C VAL A 177 16.55 7.09 0.38
N ILE A 178 17.51 7.92 0.04
CA ILE A 178 17.42 8.85 -1.08
C ILE A 178 18.04 8.20 -2.30
N LYS A 179 17.26 8.08 -3.36
CA LYS A 179 17.67 7.62 -4.68
C LYS A 179 17.96 8.85 -5.55
N VAL A 180 19.13 8.90 -6.13
CA VAL A 180 19.54 9.98 -7.02
C VAL A 180 19.99 9.44 -8.38
N ALA A 181 20.15 10.35 -9.34
CA ALA A 181 20.66 10.00 -10.66
C ALA A 181 21.95 9.20 -10.60
N GLY A 182 22.23 8.37 -11.62
CA GLY A 182 23.40 7.52 -11.65
C GLY A 182 23.30 6.28 -10.75
N GLY A 183 22.16 6.03 -10.10
CA GLY A 183 21.91 4.84 -9.26
C GLY A 183 22.69 4.85 -7.94
N LEU A 184 23.10 6.02 -7.45
CA LEU A 184 23.62 6.19 -6.09
C LEU A 184 22.46 6.23 -5.10
N ASN A 185 22.55 5.51 -3.99
CA ASN A 185 21.64 5.58 -2.86
C ASN A 185 22.32 6.24 -1.66
N VAL A 186 21.63 7.16 -1.01
CA VAL A 186 22.05 7.80 0.23
C VAL A 186 21.16 7.29 1.35
N ARG A 187 21.71 6.53 2.28
CA ARG A 187 20.97 5.90 3.39
C ARG A 187 21.31 6.55 4.71
N VAL A 188 20.27 6.93 5.47
CA VAL A 188 20.41 7.59 6.77
C VAL A 188 19.34 7.10 7.76
N TRP A 189 19.52 7.37 9.09
CA TRP A 189 18.58 6.98 10.15
C TRP A 189 18.18 8.11 11.10
N GLY A 190 18.61 9.32 10.81
CA GLY A 190 18.42 10.52 11.66
C GLY A 190 19.67 11.38 11.55
N THR A 191 19.67 12.27 10.57
CA THR A 191 20.90 12.85 10.04
C THR A 191 20.59 14.18 9.43
N SER A 192 21.44 15.20 9.70
CA SER A 192 21.37 16.51 9.06
C SER A 192 22.52 16.64 8.06
N PHE A 193 22.20 16.89 6.78
CA PHE A 193 23.21 16.93 5.71
C PHE A 193 22.72 17.70 4.49
N ASN A 194 23.66 18.19 3.69
CA ASN A 194 23.40 18.73 2.36
C ASN A 194 23.68 17.68 1.29
N LEU A 195 22.81 17.58 0.30
CA LEU A 195 22.96 16.71 -0.87
C LEU A 195 22.77 17.53 -2.13
N GLN A 196 23.82 17.61 -2.96
CA GLN A 196 23.80 18.20 -4.27
C GLN A 196 23.84 17.10 -5.33
N ALA A 197 22.76 16.93 -6.08
CA ALA A 197 22.56 15.86 -7.03
C ALA A 197 21.82 16.32 -8.30
N TYR A 198 22.21 17.46 -8.85
CA TYR A 198 21.67 17.93 -10.13
C TYR A 198 22.01 16.96 -11.24
N THR A 199 21.07 16.71 -12.14
CA THR A 199 21.24 15.74 -13.23
C THR A 199 22.33 16.13 -14.23
N ASP A 200 22.48 17.44 -14.48
CA ASP A 200 23.42 18.06 -15.41
C ASP A 200 24.80 18.35 -14.80
N ASP A 201 24.99 18.14 -13.48
CA ASP A 201 26.30 18.24 -12.83
C ASP A 201 27.10 16.95 -13.00
N PRO A 202 28.43 17.02 -13.17
CA PRO A 202 29.26 15.83 -13.37
C PRO A 202 29.41 14.97 -12.12
N VAL A 203 29.13 15.55 -10.96
CA VAL A 203 29.30 14.90 -9.65
C VAL A 203 28.05 15.03 -8.79
N ILE A 204 27.91 14.14 -7.82
CA ILE A 204 26.97 14.25 -6.70
C ILE A 204 27.79 14.45 -5.45
N GLN A 205 27.43 15.42 -4.61
CA GLN A 205 28.12 15.72 -3.37
C GLN A 205 27.19 15.56 -2.17
N ALA A 206 27.66 14.83 -1.18
CA ALA A 206 27.04 14.73 0.15
C ALA A 206 27.95 15.36 1.20
N SER A 207 27.38 16.23 2.05
CA SER A 207 28.13 16.96 3.08
C SER A 207 27.42 16.76 4.43
N LEU A 208 28.06 16.00 5.34
CA LEU A 208 27.43 15.52 6.56
C LEU A 208 27.66 16.48 7.73
N VAL A 209 26.58 17.02 8.30
CA VAL A 209 26.60 17.93 9.45
C VAL A 209 26.46 17.12 10.75
N GLU A 210 25.42 16.29 10.89
CA GLU A 210 25.16 15.49 12.11
C GLU A 210 24.63 14.11 11.70
N GLY A 211 24.98 13.10 12.51
CA GLY A 211 24.49 11.73 12.34
C GLY A 211 25.44 10.85 11.53
N CYS A 212 24.92 10.08 10.60
CA CYS A 212 25.68 9.15 9.77
C CYS A 212 25.03 8.98 8.40
N ILE A 213 25.83 9.02 7.35
CA ILE A 213 25.43 8.70 5.98
C ILE A 213 26.12 7.41 5.53
N GLU A 214 25.40 6.56 4.85
CA GLU A 214 25.92 5.44 4.08
C GLU A 214 25.61 5.69 2.60
N LEU A 215 26.63 5.94 1.79
CA LEU A 215 26.54 6.05 0.33
C LEU A 215 26.72 4.67 -0.27
N GLU A 216 25.78 4.24 -1.11
CA GLU A 216 25.78 2.90 -1.73
C GLU A 216 25.66 3.00 -3.25
N LYS A 217 26.61 2.41 -3.97
CA LYS A 217 26.60 2.29 -5.42
C LYS A 217 27.02 0.88 -5.84
N GLY A 218 26.06 0.06 -6.26
CA GLY A 218 26.34 -1.36 -6.52
C GLY A 218 26.93 -2.06 -5.30
N ASN A 219 28.19 -2.53 -5.42
CA ASN A 219 28.92 -3.16 -4.31
C ASN A 219 29.80 -2.17 -3.52
N GLU A 220 29.91 -0.91 -3.98
CA GLU A 220 30.70 0.10 -3.32
C GLU A 220 29.88 0.77 -2.22
N LYS A 221 30.47 0.88 -1.04
CA LYS A 221 29.86 1.54 0.12
C LYS A 221 30.86 2.45 0.79
N LEU A 222 30.41 3.67 1.11
CA LEU A 222 31.16 4.62 1.91
C LEU A 222 30.32 5.09 3.08
N ARG A 223 30.82 4.95 4.30
CA ARG A 223 30.19 5.48 5.50
C ARG A 223 30.85 6.76 5.94
N MET A 224 30.06 7.84 6.07
CA MET A 224 30.54 9.17 6.44
C MET A 224 30.31 9.45 7.91
N LYS A 225 31.19 10.28 8.49
CA LYS A 225 31.11 10.88 9.83
C LYS A 225 30.83 12.38 9.74
N PRO A 226 30.26 13.02 10.79
CA PRO A 226 30.08 14.45 10.84
C PRO A 226 31.36 15.22 10.49
N GLY A 227 31.22 16.27 9.68
CA GLY A 227 32.35 17.06 9.17
C GLY A 227 32.91 16.60 7.84
N GLU A 228 32.53 15.42 7.34
CA GLU A 228 33.05 14.86 6.10
C GLU A 228 32.21 15.28 4.87
N ILE A 229 32.90 15.38 3.75
CA ILE A 229 32.34 15.62 2.41
C ILE A 229 32.71 14.44 1.53
N ALA A 230 31.75 13.87 0.79
CA ALA A 230 31.98 12.84 -0.18
C ALA A 230 31.39 13.23 -1.55
N VAL A 231 32.10 12.83 -2.60
CA VAL A 231 31.72 13.10 -3.98
C VAL A 231 31.62 11.77 -4.75
N PHE A 232 30.49 11.59 -5.43
CA PHE A 232 30.32 10.53 -6.43
C PHE A 232 30.53 11.12 -7.82
N ASP A 233 31.51 10.66 -8.54
CA ASP A 233 31.82 11.06 -9.90
C ASP A 233 31.02 10.18 -10.89
N LYS A 234 30.08 10.79 -11.60
CA LYS A 234 29.16 10.08 -12.53
C LYS A 234 29.87 9.48 -13.74
N LYS A 235 31.04 10.00 -14.12
CA LYS A 235 31.81 9.51 -15.27
C LYS A 235 32.63 8.27 -14.91
N THR A 236 33.24 8.27 -13.72
CA THR A 236 34.11 7.16 -13.27
C THR A 236 33.35 6.14 -12.45
N ASP A 237 32.10 6.46 -12.06
CA ASP A 237 31.22 5.63 -11.22
C ASP A 237 31.83 5.31 -9.84
N LYS A 238 32.59 6.25 -9.25
CA LYS A 238 33.32 6.06 -8.00
C LYS A 238 32.96 7.10 -6.94
N ILE A 239 32.92 6.63 -5.69
CA ILE A 239 32.71 7.47 -4.50
C ILE A 239 34.08 7.80 -3.90
N LYS A 240 34.31 9.06 -3.54
CA LYS A 240 35.53 9.55 -2.89
C LYS A 240 35.20 10.51 -1.77
N GLN A 241 35.90 10.39 -0.66
CA GLN A 241 35.93 11.46 0.36
C GLN A 241 36.85 12.56 -0.12
N VAL A 242 36.44 13.80 0.09
CA VAL A 242 37.20 15.00 -0.30
C VAL A 242 37.35 15.94 0.89
N GLU A 243 38.42 16.75 0.87
CA GLU A 243 38.60 17.82 1.83
C GLU A 243 37.83 19.06 1.37
N GLY A 244 37.33 19.84 2.30
CA GLY A 244 36.61 21.09 2.02
C GLY A 244 36.04 21.73 3.28
N VAL A 245 35.58 22.97 3.16
CA VAL A 245 34.91 23.67 4.27
C VAL A 245 33.44 23.28 4.26
N LEU A 246 33.03 22.48 5.22
CA LEU A 246 31.69 21.91 5.29
C LEU A 246 30.58 22.97 5.15
N SER A 247 30.71 24.12 5.83
CA SER A 247 29.72 25.19 5.79
C SER A 247 29.51 25.81 4.40
N HIS A 248 30.49 25.70 3.51
CA HIS A 248 30.37 26.17 2.13
C HIS A 248 29.38 25.34 1.32
N SER A 249 29.26 24.04 1.62
CA SER A 249 28.32 23.14 0.91
C SER A 249 26.85 23.47 1.14
N TYR A 250 26.50 24.15 2.24
CA TYR A 250 25.13 24.55 2.54
C TYR A 250 24.98 26.06 2.77
N GLY A 251 25.94 26.85 2.29
CA GLY A 251 25.92 28.32 2.36
C GLY A 251 24.69 28.94 1.73
N TRP A 252 24.09 28.26 0.77
CA TRP A 252 22.87 28.68 0.09
C TRP A 252 21.68 28.87 1.06
N LEU A 253 21.68 28.19 2.23
CA LEU A 253 20.68 28.43 3.28
C LEU A 253 20.73 29.86 3.80
N ASP A 254 21.93 30.49 3.78
CA ASP A 254 22.18 31.85 4.20
C ASP A 254 22.37 32.80 3.00
N ASN A 255 21.86 32.45 1.82
CA ASN A 255 22.04 33.21 0.57
C ASN A 255 23.48 33.40 0.15
N LYS A 256 24.39 32.46 0.45
CA LYS A 256 25.80 32.53 0.10
C LYS A 256 26.17 31.42 -0.87
N LEU A 257 26.83 31.82 -2.00
CA LEU A 257 27.50 30.90 -2.91
C LEU A 257 28.99 31.02 -2.73
N TYR A 258 29.62 30.04 -2.17
CA TYR A 258 31.08 29.98 -2.04
C TYR A 258 31.68 29.38 -3.32
N MET A 259 32.56 30.12 -3.96
CA MET A 259 33.32 29.67 -5.11
C MET A 259 34.75 29.36 -4.67
N GLU A 260 35.15 28.10 -4.81
CA GLU A 260 36.49 27.64 -4.51
C GLU A 260 37.07 26.99 -5.76
N ASP A 261 37.94 27.74 -6.45
CA ASP A 261 38.54 27.31 -7.73
C ASP A 261 37.49 26.81 -8.73
N MET A 262 36.31 27.45 -8.79
CA MET A 262 35.23 27.07 -9.68
C MET A 262 35.46 27.56 -11.11
N SER A 263 35.28 26.71 -12.11
CA SER A 263 35.33 27.13 -13.51
C SER A 263 34.14 28.04 -13.85
N LEU A 264 34.31 28.95 -14.80
CA LEU A 264 33.25 29.84 -15.25
C LEU A 264 32.01 29.07 -15.71
N SER A 265 32.17 27.88 -16.33
CA SER A 265 31.04 27.04 -16.70
C SER A 265 30.25 26.57 -15.51
N VAL A 266 30.90 26.21 -14.40
CA VAL A 266 30.22 25.81 -13.15
C VAL A 266 29.56 27.01 -12.50
N VAL A 267 30.25 28.17 -12.42
CA VAL A 267 29.67 29.41 -11.87
C VAL A 267 28.39 29.78 -12.63
N CYS A 268 28.42 29.74 -13.97
CA CYS A 268 27.23 30.05 -14.79
C CYS A 268 26.05 29.13 -14.45
N LYS A 269 26.25 27.85 -14.27
CA LYS A 269 25.18 26.93 -13.86
C LYS A 269 24.53 27.32 -12.53
N TYR A 270 25.33 27.72 -11.53
CA TYR A 270 24.80 28.22 -10.27
C TYR A 270 24.00 29.50 -10.45
N LEU A 271 24.47 30.45 -11.29
CA LEU A 271 23.78 31.69 -11.56
C LEU A 271 22.48 31.47 -12.32
N GLU A 272 22.46 30.55 -13.30
CA GLU A 272 21.25 30.14 -14.01
C GLU A 272 20.17 29.66 -13.06
N ARG A 273 20.53 28.75 -12.14
CA ARG A 273 19.61 28.19 -11.15
C ARG A 273 19.15 29.27 -10.16
N TRP A 274 20.08 30.11 -9.66
CA TRP A 274 19.79 31.07 -8.59
C TRP A 274 18.98 32.27 -9.03
N TYR A 275 19.23 32.74 -10.26
CA TYR A 275 18.59 33.97 -10.78
C TYR A 275 17.52 33.70 -11.84
N ASP A 276 17.27 32.43 -12.18
CA ASP A 276 16.34 32.05 -13.26
C ASP A 276 16.68 32.72 -14.58
N VAL A 277 17.94 32.61 -14.99
CA VAL A 277 18.50 33.16 -16.22
C VAL A 277 19.12 32.06 -17.08
N GLU A 278 19.29 32.32 -18.37
CA GLU A 278 20.00 31.47 -19.33
C GLU A 278 21.34 32.09 -19.70
N ILE A 279 22.44 31.37 -19.49
CA ILE A 279 23.79 31.92 -19.76
C ILE A 279 24.47 31.12 -20.88
N THR A 280 24.77 31.84 -21.98
CA THR A 280 25.50 31.26 -23.11
C THR A 280 26.96 31.69 -23.07
N LEU A 281 27.87 30.71 -23.02
CA LEU A 281 29.29 30.93 -23.03
C LEU A 281 29.87 30.80 -24.45
N GLN A 282 30.78 31.68 -24.82
CA GLN A 282 31.63 31.44 -25.99
C GLN A 282 32.37 30.12 -25.86
N PRO A 283 32.44 29.29 -26.92
CA PRO A 283 33.11 27.99 -26.88
C PRO A 283 34.56 28.07 -26.35
N GLY A 284 34.87 27.18 -25.40
CA GLY A 284 36.18 27.05 -24.80
C GLY A 284 36.54 28.10 -23.73
N LEU A 285 35.61 29.03 -23.41
CA LEU A 285 35.84 30.02 -22.36
C LEU A 285 35.59 29.49 -20.96
N GLY A 286 34.60 28.61 -20.80
CA GLY A 286 34.10 28.14 -19.51
C GLY A 286 35.13 27.48 -18.62
N GLU A 287 36.03 26.66 -19.18
CA GLU A 287 37.04 25.92 -18.43
C GLU A 287 38.36 26.68 -18.22
N LYS A 288 38.58 27.74 -18.97
CA LYS A 288 39.83 28.54 -18.89
C LYS A 288 39.88 29.49 -17.72
N ILE A 289 38.73 29.91 -17.25
CA ILE A 289 38.59 30.92 -16.19
C ILE A 289 38.09 30.26 -14.93
N ARG A 290 38.73 30.57 -13.82
CA ARG A 290 38.34 30.05 -12.50
C ARG A 290 38.18 31.21 -11.52
N TYR A 291 37.23 31.05 -10.62
CA TYR A 291 36.88 32.05 -9.62
C TYR A 291 36.99 31.52 -8.20
N ASN A 292 37.43 32.46 -7.34
CA ASN A 292 37.41 32.26 -5.89
C ASN A 292 36.71 33.49 -5.28
N GLY A 293 35.79 33.23 -4.35
CA GLY A 293 35.03 34.32 -3.70
C GLY A 293 33.70 33.84 -3.15
N VAL A 294 32.90 34.81 -2.73
CA VAL A 294 31.55 34.54 -2.21
C VAL A 294 30.58 35.51 -2.90
N ILE A 295 29.48 35.01 -3.42
CA ILE A 295 28.34 35.78 -3.86
C ILE A 295 27.33 35.79 -2.73
N GLN A 296 26.81 36.97 -2.35
CA GLN A 296 25.84 37.11 -1.26
C GLN A 296 24.97 38.35 -1.57
N GLU A 297 23.69 38.16 -1.72
CA GLU A 297 22.70 39.24 -1.91
C GLU A 297 22.88 40.14 -3.15
N GLU A 298 23.92 39.93 -3.96
CA GLU A 298 24.13 40.69 -5.20
C GLU A 298 23.07 40.35 -6.24
N THR A 299 22.74 41.30 -7.11
CA THR A 299 21.92 41.01 -8.30
C THR A 299 22.77 40.29 -9.35
N VAL A 300 22.11 39.60 -10.29
CA VAL A 300 22.83 38.91 -11.38
C VAL A 300 23.72 39.86 -12.16
N THR A 301 23.30 41.15 -12.33
CA THR A 301 24.08 42.20 -13.02
C THR A 301 25.34 42.56 -12.22
N ASP A 302 25.21 42.73 -10.90
CA ASP A 302 26.36 43.00 -10.04
C ASP A 302 27.39 41.88 -10.08
N VAL A 303 26.92 40.66 -10.08
CA VAL A 303 27.77 39.44 -10.20
C VAL A 303 28.46 39.44 -11.57
N MET A 304 27.74 39.69 -12.67
CA MET A 304 28.31 39.73 -14.03
C MET A 304 29.34 40.84 -14.18
N ASP A 305 29.07 42.00 -13.59
CA ASP A 305 30.04 43.11 -13.55
C ASP A 305 31.32 42.74 -12.80
N ALA A 306 31.17 42.07 -11.62
CA ALA A 306 32.32 41.61 -10.85
C ALA A 306 33.15 40.59 -11.64
N LEU A 307 32.51 39.58 -12.24
CA LEU A 307 33.18 38.55 -13.05
C LEU A 307 33.90 39.18 -14.25
N SER A 308 33.29 40.20 -14.92
CA SER A 308 33.86 40.89 -16.04
C SER A 308 35.08 41.78 -15.67
N ARG A 309 35.11 42.29 -14.43
CA ARG A 309 36.26 43.05 -13.90
C ARG A 309 37.42 42.16 -13.49
N LEU A 310 37.10 40.96 -12.95
CA LEU A 310 38.11 40.02 -12.51
C LEU A 310 38.74 39.22 -13.66
N SER A 311 38.08 39.15 -14.80
CA SER A 311 38.50 38.34 -15.94
C SER A 311 38.37 39.09 -17.25
N ASN A 312 39.06 38.63 -18.31
CA ASN A 312 39.00 39.21 -19.64
C ASN A 312 37.73 38.77 -20.40
N ILE A 313 36.53 39.05 -19.81
CA ILE A 313 35.24 38.71 -20.41
C ILE A 313 34.36 39.95 -20.56
N SER A 314 33.50 39.90 -21.56
CA SER A 314 32.39 40.83 -21.76
C SER A 314 31.08 40.05 -21.67
N TYR A 315 30.02 40.72 -21.24
CA TYR A 315 28.72 40.12 -21.22
C TYR A 315 27.65 41.05 -21.82
N HIS A 316 26.58 40.45 -22.32
CA HIS A 316 25.43 41.19 -22.85
C HIS A 316 24.15 40.56 -22.31
N VAL A 317 23.23 41.37 -21.76
CA VAL A 317 21.96 40.93 -21.16
C VAL A 317 20.79 41.30 -22.08
N LYS A 318 19.95 40.34 -22.40
CA LYS A 318 18.71 40.55 -23.15
C LYS A 318 17.56 39.76 -22.47
N GLY A 319 16.82 40.45 -21.61
CA GLY A 319 15.81 39.80 -20.75
C GLY A 319 16.46 38.78 -19.77
N LYS A 320 16.04 37.56 -19.82
CA LYS A 320 16.67 36.48 -19.01
C LYS A 320 17.91 35.85 -19.67
N HIS A 321 18.25 36.27 -20.88
CA HIS A 321 19.37 35.70 -21.63
C HIS A 321 20.63 36.54 -21.43
N ILE A 322 21.70 35.88 -21.01
CA ILE A 322 23.03 36.51 -20.80
C ILE A 322 24.04 35.79 -21.71
N SER A 323 24.70 36.54 -22.58
CA SER A 323 25.78 35.99 -23.42
C SER A 323 27.12 36.47 -22.93
N ILE A 324 28.10 35.59 -22.77
CA ILE A 324 29.45 35.89 -22.28
C ILE A 324 30.47 35.54 -23.36
N THR A 325 31.32 36.48 -23.68
CA THR A 325 32.38 36.40 -24.69
C THR A 325 33.71 36.85 -24.10
N SER A 326 34.83 36.50 -24.75
CA SER A 326 36.13 37.09 -24.45
C SER A 326 36.18 38.54 -24.90
N LYS A 327 36.82 39.41 -24.12
CA LYS A 327 37.14 40.78 -24.56
C LYS A 327 38.15 40.80 -25.68
#